data_32faef20eda2fd0256f60785610d39ea
#
_entry.id   32faef20eda2fd0256f60785610d39ea
#
_cell.length_a   1.000
_cell.length_b   1.000
_cell.length_c   1.000
_cell.angle_alpha   90.00
_cell.angle_beta   90.00
_cell.angle_gamma   90.00
#
_symmetry.space_group_name_H-M   'P 1'
#
loop_
_entity.id
_entity.type
_entity.pdbx_description
1 polymer ?
#
loop_
_entity_poly.entity_id
_entity_poly.type
_entity_poly.pdbx_seq_one_letter_code
_entity_poly.pdbx_strand_id
1 'polypeptide(L)'
;MNDDFTSRTRKVALITGASSGIGADLARVFARFGHDLALVARDRGRLAALADEIAETGRPRPVVVALDLAGRTAAGELGATLASGGVSVEILVNNAGFGLVGRARELPVREQIEMIDL
;
A
#
# COMPACT_ATOMS: atom_id res chain seq x y z
N MET A 1 -4.94 27.76 -5.52
CA MET A 1 -5.14 27.20 -4.19
C MET A 1 -5.74 25.82 -4.21
N ASN A 2 -6.85 25.71 -4.87
CA ASN A 2 -7.47 24.39 -4.95
C ASN A 2 -6.61 23.38 -5.64
N ASP A 3 -5.85 23.83 -6.61
CA ASP A 3 -4.95 22.94 -7.31
C ASP A 3 -3.89 22.37 -6.38
N ASP A 4 -3.42 23.23 -5.48
CA ASP A 4 -2.42 22.78 -4.51
C ASP A 4 -2.99 21.71 -3.62
N PHE A 5 -4.23 21.88 -3.22
CA PHE A 5 -4.87 20.90 -2.37
C PHE A 5 -5.00 19.57 -3.09
N THR A 6 -5.43 19.60 -4.33
CA THR A 6 -5.59 18.39 -5.12
C THR A 6 -4.25 17.71 -5.37
N SER A 7 -3.24 18.51 -5.68
CA SER A 7 -1.93 17.95 -5.99
C SER A 7 -1.24 17.36 -4.78
N ARG A 8 -1.75 17.61 -3.59
CA ARG A 8 -1.16 17.04 -2.39
C ARG A 8 -1.56 15.60 -2.17
N THR A 9 -2.57 15.13 -2.89
CA THR A 9 -2.95 13.73 -2.78
C THR A 9 -1.80 12.90 -3.29
N ARG A 10 -1.31 12.01 -2.44
CA ARG A 10 -0.17 11.17 -2.76
C ARG A 10 -0.68 9.89 -3.38
N LYS A 11 -0.24 9.61 -4.60
CA LYS A 11 -0.64 8.39 -5.31
C LYS A 11 0.39 7.32 -5.06
N VAL A 12 -0.07 6.15 -4.66
CA VAL A 12 0.84 5.09 -4.24
C VAL A 12 0.49 3.76 -4.87
N ALA A 13 1.48 2.87 -4.87
CA ALA A 13 1.25 1.45 -5.05
C ALA A 13 1.12 0.86 -3.65
N LEU A 14 0.00 0.24 -3.38
CA LEU A 14 -0.29 -0.34 -2.08
C LEU A 14 0.09 -1.81 -2.11
N ILE A 15 0.99 -2.21 -1.22
CA ILE A 15 1.46 -3.59 -1.18
C ILE A 15 1.05 -4.22 0.13
N THR A 16 0.23 -5.25 0.06
CA THR A 16 -0.20 -5.98 1.25
C THR A 16 0.77 -7.11 1.51
N GLY A 17 0.87 -7.52 2.77
CA GLY A 17 1.80 -8.57 3.16
C GLY A 17 3.24 -8.15 2.95
N ALA A 18 3.52 -6.87 3.11
CA ALA A 18 4.82 -6.30 2.75
C ALA A 18 5.92 -6.57 3.76
N SER A 19 5.59 -7.14 4.91
CA SER A 19 6.58 -7.32 5.96
C SER A 19 7.50 -8.51 5.74
N SER A 20 7.26 -9.34 4.74
CA SER A 20 8.07 -10.54 4.58
C SER A 20 8.18 -10.95 3.12
N GLY A 21 9.27 -11.64 2.82
CA GLY A 21 9.47 -12.39 1.60
C GLY A 21 9.10 -11.66 0.33
N ILE A 22 8.18 -12.25 -0.41
CA ILE A 22 7.78 -11.75 -1.72
C ILE A 22 7.22 -10.33 -1.64
N GLY A 23 6.43 -10.05 -0.61
CA GLY A 23 5.85 -8.72 -0.46
C GLY A 23 6.91 -7.64 -0.29
N ALA A 24 7.91 -7.92 0.53
CA ALA A 24 9.00 -6.97 0.73
C ALA A 24 9.80 -6.78 -0.55
N ASP A 25 10.05 -7.87 -1.28
CA ASP A 25 10.78 -7.77 -2.54
C ASP A 25 9.99 -6.98 -3.58
N LEU A 26 8.69 -7.17 -3.64
CA LEU A 26 7.85 -6.40 -4.55
C LEU A 26 7.91 -4.91 -4.20
N ALA A 27 7.91 -4.60 -2.91
CA ALA A 27 8.00 -3.20 -2.50
C ALA A 27 9.29 -2.58 -3.02
N ARG A 28 10.39 -3.29 -2.90
CA ARG A 28 11.67 -2.78 -3.38
C ARG A 28 11.67 -2.57 -4.88
N VAL A 29 11.05 -3.50 -5.61
CA VAL A 29 10.97 -3.40 -7.06
C VAL A 29 10.13 -2.20 -7.48
N PHE A 30 8.96 -2.04 -6.88
CA PHE A 30 8.10 -0.92 -7.22
C PHE A 30 8.77 0.41 -6.90
N ALA A 31 9.47 0.47 -5.77
CA ALA A 31 10.20 1.69 -5.41
C ALA A 31 11.26 2.01 -6.45
N ARG A 32 11.98 0.98 -6.91
CA ARG A 32 13.02 1.16 -7.92
C ARG A 32 12.46 1.71 -9.21
N PHE A 33 11.24 1.35 -9.55
CA PHE A 33 10.60 1.84 -10.75
C PHE A 33 9.89 3.18 -10.58
N GLY A 34 10.09 3.83 -9.45
CA GLY A 34 9.63 5.19 -9.28
C GLY A 34 8.28 5.35 -8.61
N HIS A 35 7.73 4.28 -8.08
CA HIS A 35 6.43 4.37 -7.41
C HIS A 35 6.58 4.76 -5.95
N ASP A 36 5.71 5.64 -5.51
CA ASP A 36 5.54 5.86 -4.08
C ASP A 36 4.73 4.69 -3.53
N LEU A 37 4.98 4.33 -2.30
CA LEU A 37 4.42 3.10 -1.75
C LEU A 37 3.62 3.33 -0.48
N ALA A 38 2.64 2.46 -0.28
CA ALA A 38 2.03 2.25 1.02
C ALA A 38 2.20 0.76 1.33
N LEU A 39 2.70 0.46 2.50
CA LEU A 39 3.03 -0.90 2.90
C LEU A 39 2.08 -1.32 4.02
N VAL A 40 1.44 -2.47 3.84
CA VAL A 40 0.44 -2.95 4.79
C VAL A 40 0.79 -4.36 5.26
N ALA A 41 0.82 -4.55 6.55
CA ALA A 41 0.99 -5.86 7.16
C ALA A 41 0.71 -5.72 8.65
N ARG A 42 0.74 -6.83 9.37
CA ARG A 42 0.49 -6.79 10.80
C ARG A 42 1.70 -6.29 11.60
N ASP A 43 2.89 -6.55 11.12
CA ASP A 43 4.12 -6.26 11.87
C ASP A 43 4.62 -4.87 11.55
N ARG A 44 4.26 -3.92 12.39
CA ARG A 44 4.65 -2.52 12.19
C ARG A 44 6.17 -2.35 12.18
N GLY A 45 6.87 -3.08 13.03
CA GLY A 45 8.32 -2.95 13.10
C GLY A 45 9.00 -3.32 11.82
N ARG A 46 8.57 -4.42 11.21
CA ARG A 46 9.14 -4.85 9.94
C ARG A 46 8.78 -3.88 8.81
N LEU A 47 7.56 -3.37 8.84
CA LEU A 47 7.15 -2.40 7.83
C LEU A 47 7.97 -1.12 7.93
N ALA A 48 8.20 -0.66 9.16
CA ALA A 48 8.99 0.54 9.37
C ALA A 48 10.42 0.34 8.90
N ALA A 49 10.99 -0.83 9.18
CA ALA A 49 12.34 -1.12 8.74
C ALA A 49 12.45 -1.12 7.23
N LEU A 50 11.48 -1.70 6.55
CA LEU A 50 11.47 -1.71 5.10
C LEU A 50 11.28 -0.30 4.54
N ALA A 51 10.41 0.48 5.17
CA ALA A 51 10.19 1.86 4.74
C ALA A 51 11.47 2.68 4.88
N ASP A 52 12.20 2.48 5.98
CA ASP A 52 13.47 3.16 6.18
C ASP A 52 14.49 2.74 5.14
N GLU A 53 14.55 1.46 4.86
CA GLU A 53 15.47 0.93 3.85
C GLU A 53 15.20 1.59 2.49
N ILE A 54 13.95 1.71 2.10
CA ILE A 54 13.59 2.30 0.83
C ILE A 54 13.91 3.79 0.83
N ALA A 55 13.65 4.48 1.94
CA ALA A 55 13.96 5.90 2.04
C ALA A 55 15.46 6.15 1.91
N GLU A 56 16.28 5.22 2.40
CA GLU A 56 17.71 5.37 2.33
C GLU A 56 18.25 5.31 0.89
N THR A 57 17.47 4.77 -0.02
CA THR A 57 17.85 4.75 -1.42
C THR A 57 17.54 6.05 -2.13
N GLY A 58 16.98 7.03 -1.42
CA GLY A 58 16.62 8.31 -2.03
C GLY A 58 15.18 8.39 -2.48
N ARG A 59 14.41 7.32 -2.31
CA ARG A 59 13.00 7.34 -2.65
C ARG A 59 12.18 7.88 -1.47
N PRO A 60 10.99 8.43 -1.74
CA PRO A 60 10.13 8.87 -0.64
C PRO A 60 9.84 7.71 0.31
N ARG A 61 9.81 8.02 1.59
CA ARG A 61 9.55 6.99 2.57
C ARG A 61 8.13 6.47 2.41
N PRO A 62 7.95 5.14 2.30
CA PRO A 62 6.62 4.57 2.18
C PRO A 62 5.72 4.88 3.38
N VAL A 63 4.43 4.97 3.10
CA VAL A 63 3.43 5.03 4.15
C VAL A 63 3.32 3.65 4.77
N VAL A 64 3.28 3.58 6.09
CA VAL A 64 3.22 2.30 6.81
C VAL A 64 1.86 2.17 7.49
N VAL A 65 1.16 1.09 7.22
CA VAL A 65 -0.13 0.82 7.85
C VAL A 65 -0.07 -0.57 8.47
N ALA A 66 -0.07 -0.64 9.80
CA ALA A 66 -0.08 -1.91 10.49
C ALA A 66 -1.52 -2.33 10.71
N LEU A 67 -1.94 -3.35 9.98
CA LEU A 67 -3.33 -3.77 9.98
C LEU A 67 -3.42 -5.24 9.63
N ASP A 68 -4.28 -5.95 10.36
CA ASP A 68 -4.57 -7.34 10.06
C ASP A 68 -5.67 -7.40 9.01
N LEU A 69 -5.31 -7.81 7.81
CA LEU A 69 -6.26 -7.83 6.70
C LEU A 69 -7.21 -9.01 6.72
N ALA A 70 -7.06 -9.90 7.70
CA ALA A 70 -7.98 -11.03 7.83
C ALA A 70 -9.33 -10.60 8.41
N GLY A 71 -9.40 -9.43 9.01
CA GLY A 71 -10.62 -8.96 9.63
C GLY A 71 -11.69 -8.60 8.62
N ARG A 72 -12.93 -8.71 9.05
CA ARG A 72 -14.08 -8.45 8.20
C ARG A 72 -14.15 -7.01 7.70
N THR A 73 -13.74 -6.07 8.52
CA THR A 73 -13.80 -4.65 8.19
C THR A 73 -12.48 -4.10 7.72
N ALA A 74 -11.50 -4.97 7.51
CA ALA A 74 -10.14 -4.53 7.23
C ALA A 74 -10.04 -3.65 5.99
N ALA A 75 -10.74 -4.02 4.92
CA ALA A 75 -10.67 -3.23 3.69
C ALA A 75 -11.21 -1.82 3.91
N GLY A 76 -12.30 -1.70 4.65
CA GLY A 76 -12.86 -0.39 4.96
C GLY A 76 -11.95 0.42 5.84
N GLU A 77 -11.33 -0.22 6.84
CA GLU A 77 -10.38 0.45 7.72
C GLU A 77 -9.18 0.94 6.96
N LEU A 78 -8.68 0.10 6.06
CA LEU A 78 -7.53 0.47 5.25
C LEU A 78 -7.86 1.68 4.38
N GLY A 79 -9.00 1.63 3.70
CA GLY A 79 -9.41 2.74 2.86
C GLY A 79 -9.55 4.03 3.63
N ALA A 80 -10.16 3.97 4.82
CA ALA A 80 -10.34 5.15 5.65
C ALA A 80 -9.00 5.71 6.13
N THR A 81 -8.09 4.84 6.52
CA THR A 81 -6.78 5.26 6.98
C THR A 81 -6.01 5.98 5.86
N LEU A 82 -6.04 5.41 4.67
CA LEU A 82 -5.34 6.00 3.55
C LEU A 82 -5.96 7.34 3.15
N ALA A 83 -7.28 7.39 3.12
CA ALA A 83 -7.98 8.62 2.76
C ALA A 83 -7.67 9.72 3.76
N SER A 84 -7.67 9.40 5.06
CA SER A 84 -7.36 10.40 6.09
C SER A 84 -5.96 10.93 5.94
N GLY A 85 -5.05 10.13 5.42
CA GLY A 85 -3.68 10.55 5.23
C GLY A 85 -3.42 11.22 3.88
N GLY A 86 -4.46 11.42 3.09
CA GLY A 86 -4.29 12.06 1.78
C GLY A 86 -3.63 11.15 0.78
N VAL A 87 -3.86 9.84 0.91
CA VAL A 87 -3.23 8.84 0.05
C VAL A 87 -4.27 8.22 -0.86
N SER A 88 -3.96 8.17 -2.13
CA SER A 88 -4.81 7.57 -3.15
C SER A 88 -4.08 6.37 -3.76
N VAL A 89 -4.73 5.23 -3.83
CA VAL A 89 -4.10 4.01 -4.32
C VAL A 89 -4.30 3.91 -5.82
N GLU A 90 -3.19 3.86 -6.55
CA GLU A 90 -3.22 3.67 -8.01
C GLU A 90 -3.08 2.22 -8.39
N ILE A 91 -2.25 1.50 -7.66
CA ILE A 91 -1.94 0.11 -7.94
C ILE A 91 -2.08 -0.67 -6.66
N LEU A 92 -2.74 -1.81 -6.72
CA LEU A 92 -2.85 -2.67 -5.55
C LEU A 92 -2.14 -3.98 -5.83
N VAL A 93 -1.11 -4.25 -5.04
CA VAL A 93 -0.38 -5.50 -5.08
C VAL A 93 -0.87 -6.36 -3.94
N ASN A 94 -1.75 -7.30 -4.23
CA ASN A 94 -2.37 -8.11 -3.21
C ASN A 94 -1.53 -9.34 -2.92
N ASN A 95 -0.62 -9.22 -1.98
CA ASN A 95 0.28 -10.29 -1.60
C ASN A 95 -0.11 -10.93 -0.26
N ALA A 96 -1.08 -10.39 0.43
CA ALA A 96 -1.47 -10.88 1.74
C ALA A 96 -2.33 -12.15 1.65
N GLY A 97 -2.80 -12.50 0.47
CA GLY A 97 -3.58 -13.70 0.29
C GLY A 97 -4.91 -13.42 -0.36
N PHE A 98 -5.53 -14.50 -0.81
CA PHE A 98 -6.74 -14.37 -1.60
C PHE A 98 -7.93 -13.88 -0.78
N GLY A 99 -7.86 -13.90 0.52
CA GLY A 99 -8.95 -13.37 1.33
C GLY A 99 -9.22 -11.89 1.08
N LEU A 100 -8.23 -11.16 0.62
CA LEU A 100 -8.37 -9.76 0.32
C LEU A 100 -8.93 -9.52 -1.07
N VAL A 101 -8.81 -10.47 -1.98
CA VAL A 101 -9.21 -10.30 -3.37
C VAL A 101 -10.66 -9.84 -3.50
N GLY A 102 -11.56 -10.54 -2.85
CA GLY A 102 -12.97 -10.18 -2.92
C GLY A 102 -13.28 -8.82 -2.34
N ARG A 103 -12.59 -8.46 -1.26
CA ARG A 103 -12.82 -7.19 -0.60
C ARG A 103 -12.22 -6.03 -1.33
N ALA A 104 -11.15 -6.30 -2.04
CA ALA A 104 -10.47 -5.25 -2.78
C ALA A 104 -11.37 -4.64 -3.84
N ARG A 105 -12.41 -5.35 -4.22
CA ARG A 105 -13.37 -4.81 -5.18
C ARG A 105 -14.07 -3.57 -4.66
N GLU A 106 -14.05 -3.39 -3.35
CA GLU A 106 -14.68 -2.25 -2.74
C GLU A 106 -13.76 -1.05 -2.65
N LEU A 107 -12.49 -1.24 -3.01
CA LEU A 107 -11.55 -0.14 -2.98
C LEU A 107 -11.66 0.69 -4.26
N PRO A 108 -11.30 1.97 -4.19
CA PRO A 108 -11.40 2.83 -5.37
C PRO A 108 -10.56 2.36 -6.55
N VAL A 109 -9.59 1.50 -6.31
CA VAL A 109 -8.67 1.04 -7.34
C VAL A 109 -8.91 -0.41 -7.72
N ARG A 110 -10.13 -0.85 -7.60
CA ARG A 110 -10.41 -2.27 -7.83
C ARG A 110 -10.01 -2.76 -9.21
N GLU A 111 -9.93 -1.87 -10.16
CA GLU A 111 -9.51 -2.28 -11.50
C GLU A 111 -8.07 -2.72 -11.53
N GLN A 112 -7.24 -2.16 -10.67
CA GLN A 112 -5.84 -2.52 -10.64
C GLN A 112 -5.61 -3.87 -10.00
N ILE A 113 -6.55 -4.33 -9.20
CA ILE A 113 -6.41 -5.61 -8.52
C ILE A 113 -6.28 -6.74 -9.51
N GLU A 114 -7.02 -6.65 -10.60
CA GLU A 114 -7.04 -7.72 -11.58
C GLU A 114 -5.71 -7.92 -12.26
N MET A 115 -4.92 -6.88 -12.33
CA MET A 115 -3.61 -6.97 -12.95
C MET A 115 -2.59 -7.64 -12.08
N ILE A 116 -2.75 -7.52 -10.78
CA ILE A 116 -1.72 -7.89 -9.84
C ILE A 116 -2.07 -9.14 -9.07
N ASP A 117 -3.28 -9.52 -9.11
CA ASP A 117 -3.77 -10.66 -8.36
C ASP A 117 -3.24 -11.94 -9.00
N LEU A 118 -2.21 -12.46 -8.42
CA LEU A 118 -1.55 -13.64 -8.96
C LEU A 118 -1.81 -14.89 -8.13
#